data_eab3cbe61bc89bd5d79c29c662eb0fec
#
_entry.id   eab3cbe61bc89bd5d79c29c662eb0fec
#
_cell.length_a   1.000
_cell.length_b   1.000
_cell.length_c   1.000
_cell.angle_alpha   90.00
_cell.angle_beta   90.00
_cell.angle_gamma   90.00
#
_symmetry.space_group_name_H-M   'P 1'
#
loop_
_entity.id
_entity.type
_entity.pdbx_description
1 polymer ?
#
loop_
_entity_poly.entity_id
_entity_poly.type
_entity_poly.pdbx_seq_one_letter_code
_entity_poly.pdbx_strand_id
1 'polypeptide(L)'
;MNHLNQQKKAILIVSYGTSSLRSDNNFVLTLQIQLESAFSGYAVYPAIISHGQAEDSADLPFLFNVLVQLHQNKITTLYILPTFLLPGHSFYKMQQTLAEYQHLFKEISICTPLLAMKGCYESIFTSLKTLYPIPHNDEVIIFLGHGSSHSSSIYYNELETYFHNNHHINYFVLTLDFLFDIENFIATLHTRGIKYIRLVPLLMLTGYHVFYDMAGKHQESLYSVLTSAGFKVDCVLSGLGNEPLIQQLFIEQLQIMIEQST
;
A
#
# COMPACT_ATOMS: atom_id res chain seq x y z
N MET A 1 -46.25 -12.93 -6.66
CA MET A 1 -45.18 -12.70 -5.66
C MET A 1 -43.86 -12.50 -6.42
N ASN A 2 -43.55 -11.24 -6.71
CA ASN A 2 -42.28 -10.89 -7.36
C ASN A 2 -41.17 -10.95 -6.31
N HIS A 3 -40.48 -12.07 -6.21
CA HIS A 3 -39.12 -12.05 -5.65
C HIS A 3 -38.21 -11.29 -6.66
N LEU A 4 -38.21 -9.98 -6.53
CA LEU A 4 -37.14 -9.17 -7.09
C LEU A 4 -35.83 -9.82 -6.65
N ASN A 5 -35.11 -10.35 -7.59
CA ASN A 5 -33.80 -10.97 -7.42
C ASN A 5 -32.86 -9.84 -6.92
N GLN A 6 -32.84 -9.63 -5.60
CA GLN A 6 -32.06 -8.59 -4.97
C GLN A 6 -30.61 -8.90 -5.31
N GLN A 7 -29.98 -8.05 -6.13
CA GLN A 7 -28.59 -8.22 -6.52
C GLN A 7 -27.74 -8.21 -5.25
N LYS A 8 -27.19 -9.37 -4.92
CA LYS A 8 -26.29 -9.47 -3.78
C LYS A 8 -24.94 -8.88 -4.16
N LYS A 9 -24.54 -7.83 -3.44
CA LYS A 9 -23.29 -7.10 -3.67
C LYS A 9 -22.28 -7.43 -2.58
N ALA A 10 -21.01 -7.50 -2.94
CA ALA A 10 -19.93 -7.69 -1.97
C ALA A 10 -18.75 -6.77 -2.26
N ILE A 11 -18.01 -6.44 -1.21
CA ILE A 11 -16.73 -5.78 -1.25
C ILE A 11 -15.66 -6.84 -1.00
N LEU A 12 -14.64 -6.86 -1.85
CA LEU A 12 -13.52 -7.79 -1.74
C LEU A 12 -12.22 -6.99 -1.57
N ILE A 13 -11.65 -7.05 -0.35
CA ILE A 13 -10.35 -6.46 -0.04
C ILE A 13 -9.29 -7.42 -0.56
N VAL A 14 -8.40 -6.95 -1.44
CA VAL A 14 -7.32 -7.77 -1.96
C VAL A 14 -5.97 -7.20 -1.55
N SER A 15 -5.21 -7.98 -0.78
CA SER A 15 -3.91 -7.59 -0.25
C SER A 15 -2.78 -8.49 -0.73
N TYR A 16 -1.55 -8.13 -0.37
CA TYR A 16 -0.40 -9.02 -0.52
C TYR A 16 -0.54 -10.20 0.44
N GLY A 17 -0.13 -11.38 0.01
CA GLY A 17 0.22 -12.46 0.91
C GLY A 17 1.65 -12.22 1.43
N THR A 18 1.90 -12.39 2.71
CA THR A 18 3.24 -12.34 3.25
C THR A 18 3.61 -13.67 3.86
N SER A 19 4.82 -14.14 3.59
CA SER A 19 5.40 -15.34 4.20
C SER A 19 6.13 -15.04 5.53
N SER A 20 6.15 -13.77 5.94
CA SER A 20 6.88 -13.35 7.14
C SER A 20 6.03 -13.53 8.38
N LEU A 21 6.52 -14.29 9.36
CA LEU A 21 5.96 -14.42 10.72
C LEU A 21 5.83 -13.07 11.47
N ARG A 22 6.45 -12.01 10.95
CA ARG A 22 6.41 -10.64 11.50
C ARG A 22 5.50 -9.71 10.70
N SER A 23 4.82 -10.20 9.67
CA SER A 23 3.90 -9.36 8.91
C SER A 23 2.64 -9.13 9.72
N ASP A 24 2.31 -7.87 9.91
CA ASP A 24 1.10 -7.48 10.59
C ASP A 24 -0.04 -7.32 9.58
N ASN A 25 -0.80 -8.43 9.36
CA ASN A 25 -2.01 -8.42 8.53
C ASN A 25 -3.21 -7.78 9.26
N ASN A 26 -3.02 -7.27 10.48
CA ASN A 26 -4.10 -6.69 11.28
C ASN A 26 -4.80 -5.55 10.56
N PHE A 27 -4.07 -4.81 9.70
CA PHE A 27 -4.70 -3.70 8.97
C PHE A 27 -5.82 -4.16 8.03
N VAL A 28 -5.69 -5.32 7.39
CA VAL A 28 -6.74 -5.86 6.49
C VAL A 28 -8.00 -6.17 7.26
N LEU A 29 -7.86 -6.78 8.45
CA LEU A 29 -8.99 -7.07 9.34
C LEU A 29 -9.59 -5.79 9.93
N THR A 30 -8.75 -4.82 10.30
CA THR A 30 -9.22 -3.51 10.76
C THR A 30 -9.98 -2.77 9.65
N LEU A 31 -9.45 -2.76 8.44
CA LEU A 31 -10.11 -2.17 7.28
C LEU A 31 -11.42 -2.89 6.95
N GLN A 32 -11.48 -4.23 7.09
CA GLN A 32 -12.71 -4.99 6.94
C GLN A 32 -13.79 -4.50 7.89
N ILE A 33 -13.48 -4.38 9.20
CA ILE A 33 -14.43 -3.90 10.21
C ILE A 33 -14.93 -2.49 9.88
N GLN A 34 -14.05 -1.60 9.45
CA GLN A 34 -14.40 -0.24 9.05
C GLN A 34 -15.34 -0.22 7.83
N LEU A 35 -15.06 -1.06 6.83
CA LEU A 35 -15.90 -1.19 5.63
C LEU A 35 -17.25 -1.80 5.93
N GLU A 36 -17.34 -2.82 6.79
CA GLU A 36 -18.61 -3.39 7.25
C GLU A 36 -19.48 -2.35 7.96
N SER A 37 -18.86 -1.46 8.72
CA SER A 37 -19.55 -0.35 9.38
C SER A 37 -20.01 0.73 8.39
N ALA A 38 -19.14 1.10 7.43
CA ALA A 38 -19.41 2.18 6.47
C ALA A 38 -20.40 1.76 5.37
N PHE A 39 -20.40 0.48 4.99
CA PHE A 39 -21.19 -0.07 3.88
C PHE A 39 -22.13 -1.21 4.35
N SER A 40 -23.06 -0.90 5.22
CA SER A 40 -23.95 -1.87 5.90
C SER A 40 -24.79 -2.75 4.95
N GLY A 41 -24.89 -2.40 3.66
CA GLY A 41 -25.59 -3.20 2.63
C GLY A 41 -24.71 -4.21 1.90
N TYR A 42 -23.43 -4.31 2.23
CA TYR A 42 -22.44 -5.12 1.54
C TYR A 42 -21.82 -6.15 2.49
N ALA A 43 -21.62 -7.36 1.99
CA ALA A 43 -20.77 -8.33 2.67
C ALA A 43 -19.31 -8.04 2.31
N VAL A 44 -18.40 -8.00 3.29
CA VAL A 44 -16.99 -7.66 3.10
C VAL A 44 -16.13 -8.91 3.30
N TYR A 45 -15.27 -9.21 2.34
CA TYR A 45 -14.39 -10.37 2.37
C TYR A 45 -12.94 -9.95 2.15
N PRO A 46 -11.99 -10.40 2.98
CA PRO A 46 -10.57 -10.25 2.73
C PRO A 46 -10.05 -11.40 1.86
N ALA A 47 -9.08 -11.10 1.02
CA ALA A 47 -8.34 -12.08 0.23
C ALA A 47 -6.89 -11.65 0.02
N ILE A 48 -6.02 -12.62 -0.26
CA ILE A 48 -4.64 -12.37 -0.63
C ILE A 48 -4.33 -12.92 -2.02
N ILE A 49 -3.33 -12.31 -2.67
CA ILE A 49 -2.76 -12.86 -3.90
C ILE A 49 -1.67 -13.85 -3.51
N SER A 50 -1.76 -15.08 -4.04
CA SER A 50 -0.72 -16.09 -3.85
C SER A 50 0.61 -15.61 -4.44
N HIS A 51 1.67 -15.68 -3.65
CA HIS A 51 3.06 -15.57 -4.08
C HIS A 51 3.78 -16.90 -3.83
N GLY A 52 3.83 -17.77 -4.83
CA GLY A 52 4.67 -18.99 -4.79
C GLY A 52 4.36 -19.95 -3.63
N GLN A 53 5.37 -20.57 -3.04
CA GLN A 53 5.31 -21.71 -2.13
C GLN A 53 4.68 -21.48 -0.73
N ALA A 54 4.00 -20.39 -0.46
CA ALA A 54 3.45 -20.06 0.87
C ALA A 54 1.97 -20.48 1.02
N GLU A 55 1.56 -21.61 0.48
CA GLU A 55 0.15 -22.04 0.52
C GLU A 55 -0.34 -22.43 1.93
N ASP A 56 0.54 -22.87 2.82
CA ASP A 56 0.16 -23.47 4.11
C ASP A 56 0.19 -22.54 5.31
N SER A 57 0.56 -21.25 5.15
CA SER A 57 0.76 -20.33 6.28
C SER A 57 0.03 -19.00 6.18
N ALA A 58 -0.92 -18.85 5.27
CA ALA A 58 -1.63 -17.60 5.08
C ALA A 58 -2.82 -17.49 6.05
N ASP A 59 -2.82 -16.46 6.90
CA ASP A 59 -3.95 -16.15 7.79
C ASP A 59 -5.23 -15.76 7.05
N LEU A 60 -5.13 -15.40 5.76
CA LEU A 60 -6.24 -14.98 4.92
C LEU A 60 -6.37 -15.90 3.69
N PRO A 61 -7.61 -16.11 3.19
CA PRO A 61 -7.85 -16.97 2.04
C PRO A 61 -7.31 -16.38 0.74
N PHE A 62 -6.91 -17.25 -0.20
CA PHE A 62 -6.49 -16.84 -1.52
C PHE A 62 -7.65 -16.28 -2.35
N LEU A 63 -7.35 -15.30 -3.19
CA LEU A 63 -8.33 -14.61 -4.04
C LEU A 63 -9.24 -15.58 -4.80
N PHE A 64 -8.68 -16.60 -5.47
CA PHE A 64 -9.47 -17.54 -6.26
C PHE A 64 -10.46 -18.36 -5.39
N ASN A 65 -10.08 -18.73 -4.16
CA ASN A 65 -10.97 -19.45 -3.25
C ASN A 65 -12.14 -18.56 -2.83
N VAL A 66 -11.88 -17.29 -2.54
CA VAL A 66 -12.93 -16.33 -2.17
C VAL A 66 -13.89 -16.09 -3.34
N LEU A 67 -13.40 -15.97 -4.57
CA LEU A 67 -14.24 -15.81 -5.76
C LEU A 67 -15.21 -16.99 -5.94
N VAL A 68 -14.73 -18.22 -5.78
CA VAL A 68 -15.59 -19.43 -5.83
C VAL A 68 -16.64 -19.39 -4.72
N GLN A 69 -16.24 -19.06 -3.49
CA GLN A 69 -17.16 -18.94 -2.34
C GLN A 69 -18.23 -17.87 -2.58
N LEU A 70 -17.85 -16.71 -3.11
CA LEU A 70 -18.78 -15.61 -3.40
C LEU A 70 -19.82 -16.03 -4.46
N HIS A 71 -19.39 -16.74 -5.50
CA HIS A 71 -20.31 -17.29 -6.49
C HIS A 71 -21.29 -18.30 -5.87
N GLN A 72 -20.82 -19.21 -5.03
CA GLN A 72 -21.67 -20.17 -4.29
C GLN A 72 -22.70 -19.46 -3.39
N ASN A 73 -22.34 -18.32 -2.80
CA ASN A 73 -23.20 -17.45 -1.99
C ASN A 73 -24.15 -16.58 -2.83
N LYS A 74 -24.14 -16.76 -4.17
CA LYS A 74 -25.00 -16.03 -5.13
C LYS A 74 -24.75 -14.51 -5.11
N ILE A 75 -23.52 -14.10 -4.85
CA ILE A 75 -23.06 -12.72 -5.09
C ILE A 75 -23.00 -12.51 -6.58
N THR A 76 -23.50 -11.37 -7.05
CA THR A 76 -23.57 -11.05 -8.50
C THR A 76 -22.76 -9.84 -8.87
N THR A 77 -22.50 -8.93 -7.93
CA THR A 77 -21.74 -7.70 -8.14
C THR A 77 -20.60 -7.62 -7.13
N LEU A 78 -19.40 -7.40 -7.63
CA LEU A 78 -18.19 -7.28 -6.81
C LEU A 78 -17.58 -5.89 -6.95
N TYR A 79 -17.22 -5.31 -5.82
CA TYR A 79 -16.39 -4.13 -5.70
C TYR A 79 -15.03 -4.55 -5.13
N ILE A 80 -13.98 -4.46 -5.93
CA ILE A 80 -12.65 -4.91 -5.55
C ILE A 80 -11.86 -3.72 -5.04
N LEU A 81 -11.39 -3.81 -3.80
CA LEU A 81 -10.52 -2.83 -3.15
C LEU A 81 -9.11 -3.41 -3.01
N PRO A 82 -8.22 -3.15 -3.98
CA PRO A 82 -6.82 -3.56 -3.86
C PRO A 82 -6.10 -2.65 -2.86
N THR A 83 -5.50 -3.22 -1.83
CA THR A 83 -4.69 -2.47 -0.86
C THR A 83 -3.25 -2.33 -1.33
N PHE A 84 -3.06 -1.98 -2.59
CA PHE A 84 -1.75 -1.77 -3.21
C PHE A 84 -1.48 -0.27 -3.37
N LEU A 85 -0.23 0.14 -3.16
CA LEU A 85 0.19 1.50 -3.45
C LEU A 85 0.28 1.75 -4.96
N LEU A 86 0.77 0.76 -5.72
CA LEU A 86 1.10 0.88 -7.13
C LEU A 86 0.41 -0.18 -7.98
N PRO A 87 0.11 0.10 -9.26
CA PRO A 87 -0.30 -0.89 -10.24
C PRO A 87 0.92 -1.70 -10.73
N GLY A 88 1.56 -2.44 -9.80
CA GLY A 88 2.69 -3.32 -10.07
C GLY A 88 2.26 -4.77 -10.37
N HIS A 89 3.25 -5.70 -10.36
CA HIS A 89 3.03 -7.10 -10.70
C HIS A 89 1.87 -7.76 -9.96
N SER A 90 1.73 -7.49 -8.65
CA SER A 90 0.63 -8.06 -7.85
C SER A 90 -0.74 -7.55 -8.28
N PHE A 91 -0.85 -6.27 -8.64
CA PHE A 91 -2.10 -5.72 -9.15
C PHE A 91 -2.49 -6.36 -10.49
N TYR A 92 -1.54 -6.54 -11.40
CA TYR A 92 -1.82 -7.22 -12.69
C TYR A 92 -2.14 -8.70 -12.50
N LYS A 93 -1.47 -9.39 -11.56
CA LYS A 93 -1.81 -10.77 -11.20
C LYS A 93 -3.23 -10.87 -10.64
N MET A 94 -3.64 -9.92 -9.80
CA MET A 94 -5.02 -9.81 -9.33
C MET A 94 -5.99 -9.66 -10.50
N GLN A 95 -5.71 -8.74 -11.42
CA GLN A 95 -6.57 -8.52 -12.60
C GLN A 95 -6.68 -9.77 -13.48
N GLN A 96 -5.58 -10.50 -13.70
CA GLN A 96 -5.60 -11.78 -14.43
C GLN A 96 -6.49 -12.79 -13.75
N THR A 97 -6.33 -13.00 -12.42
CA THR A 97 -7.21 -13.89 -11.66
C THR A 97 -8.67 -13.46 -11.76
N LEU A 98 -8.97 -12.17 -11.61
CA LEU A 98 -10.36 -11.67 -11.74
C LEU A 98 -10.92 -11.91 -13.14
N ALA A 99 -10.13 -11.77 -14.20
CA ALA A 99 -10.55 -12.03 -15.58
C ALA A 99 -10.91 -13.51 -15.81
N GLU A 100 -10.17 -14.45 -15.21
CA GLU A 100 -10.48 -15.88 -15.30
C GLU A 100 -11.85 -16.22 -14.69
N TYR A 101 -12.21 -15.54 -13.59
CA TYR A 101 -13.46 -15.77 -12.86
C TYR A 101 -14.58 -14.78 -13.20
N GLN A 102 -14.36 -13.84 -14.14
CA GLN A 102 -15.34 -12.80 -14.47
C GLN A 102 -16.69 -13.36 -14.88
N HIS A 103 -16.70 -14.50 -15.58
CA HIS A 103 -17.92 -15.16 -16.05
C HIS A 103 -18.87 -15.61 -14.93
N LEU A 104 -18.42 -15.67 -13.68
CA LEU A 104 -19.22 -16.04 -12.50
C LEU A 104 -20.05 -14.88 -11.94
N PHE A 105 -19.75 -13.65 -12.35
CA PHE A 105 -20.36 -12.44 -11.81
C PHE A 105 -20.98 -11.59 -12.94
N LYS A 106 -22.00 -10.81 -12.61
CA LYS A 106 -22.61 -9.88 -13.56
C LYS A 106 -21.73 -8.65 -13.76
N GLU A 107 -21.08 -8.22 -12.67
CA GLU A 107 -20.29 -7.00 -12.65
C GLU A 107 -19.13 -7.12 -11.66
N ILE A 108 -17.96 -6.68 -12.08
CA ILE A 108 -16.78 -6.52 -11.24
C ILE A 108 -16.22 -5.12 -11.50
N SER A 109 -16.22 -4.30 -10.46
CA SER A 109 -15.61 -2.97 -10.45
C SER A 109 -14.35 -3.00 -9.60
N ILE A 110 -13.24 -2.42 -10.08
CA ILE A 110 -11.93 -2.51 -9.44
C ILE A 110 -11.43 -1.09 -9.13
N CYS A 111 -11.16 -0.80 -7.84
CA CYS A 111 -10.48 0.43 -7.44
C CYS A 111 -9.05 0.49 -8.00
N THR A 112 -8.60 1.70 -8.29
CA THR A 112 -7.22 1.95 -8.72
C THR A 112 -6.27 1.88 -7.53
N PRO A 113 -5.04 1.35 -7.65
CA PRO A 113 -4.04 1.43 -6.59
C PRO A 113 -3.79 2.88 -6.14
N LEU A 114 -3.47 3.05 -4.86
CA LEU A 114 -3.56 4.35 -4.16
C LEU A 114 -2.78 5.48 -4.85
N LEU A 115 -1.52 5.26 -5.25
CA LEU A 115 -0.68 6.26 -5.91
C LEU A 115 -1.01 6.47 -7.40
N ALA A 116 -1.82 5.60 -8.01
CA ALA A 116 -2.27 5.74 -9.40
C ALA A 116 -3.65 6.40 -9.52
N MET A 117 -4.29 6.73 -8.42
CA MET A 117 -5.58 7.40 -8.40
C MET A 117 -5.42 8.86 -8.83
N LYS A 118 -6.27 9.34 -9.74
CA LYS A 118 -6.21 10.73 -10.22
C LYS A 118 -6.41 11.72 -9.07
N GLY A 119 -5.47 12.65 -8.91
CA GLY A 119 -5.55 13.68 -7.86
C GLY A 119 -5.20 13.18 -6.46
N CYS A 120 -4.68 11.96 -6.30
CA CYS A 120 -4.39 11.36 -5.01
C CYS A 120 -3.24 12.01 -4.23
N TYR A 121 -2.30 12.66 -4.92
CA TYR A 121 -1.06 13.13 -4.28
C TYR A 121 -1.29 14.15 -3.18
N GLU A 122 -2.29 15.02 -3.30
CA GLU A 122 -2.63 15.97 -2.24
C GLU A 122 -3.10 15.26 -0.96
N SER A 123 -4.04 14.33 -1.08
CA SER A 123 -4.60 13.60 0.06
C SER A 123 -3.55 12.69 0.71
N ILE A 124 -2.77 11.98 -0.12
CA ILE A 124 -1.68 11.11 0.36
C ILE A 124 -0.61 11.96 1.05
N PHE A 125 -0.18 13.05 0.43
CA PHE A 125 0.81 13.93 1.02
C PHE A 125 0.33 14.55 2.34
N THR A 126 -0.92 15.03 2.39
CA THR A 126 -1.51 15.57 3.62
C THR A 126 -1.53 14.52 4.74
N SER A 127 -1.88 13.28 4.42
CA SER A 127 -1.84 12.16 5.37
C SER A 127 -0.42 11.87 5.84
N LEU A 128 0.54 11.74 4.92
CA LEU A 128 1.93 11.47 5.26
C LEU A 128 2.57 12.60 6.08
N LYS A 129 2.29 13.86 5.73
CA LYS A 129 2.77 15.03 6.47
C LYS A 129 2.19 15.09 7.88
N THR A 130 0.93 14.70 8.04
CA THR A 130 0.26 14.65 9.35
C THR A 130 0.84 13.55 10.23
N LEU A 131 1.10 12.37 9.66
CA LEU A 131 1.68 11.22 10.35
C LEU A 131 3.17 11.45 10.69
N TYR A 132 3.90 12.07 9.78
CA TYR A 132 5.35 12.25 9.86
C TYR A 132 5.73 13.74 9.66
N PRO A 133 5.43 14.60 10.62
CA PRO A 133 5.80 16.02 10.54
C PRO A 133 7.33 16.18 10.66
N ILE A 134 7.86 17.21 9.97
CA ILE A 134 9.27 17.62 10.10
C ILE A 134 9.34 18.77 11.10
N PRO A 135 9.90 18.58 12.29
CA PRO A 135 9.95 19.61 13.32
C PRO A 135 11.09 20.61 13.12
N HIS A 136 12.18 20.24 12.42
CA HIS A 136 13.40 21.03 12.30
C HIS A 136 13.94 21.10 10.87
N ASN A 137 14.64 22.20 10.53
CA ASN A 137 15.21 22.40 9.19
C ASN A 137 16.38 21.45 8.87
N ASP A 138 17.03 20.90 9.89
CA ASP A 138 18.12 19.92 9.76
C ASP A 138 17.64 18.45 9.84
N GLU A 139 16.33 18.24 9.69
CA GLU A 139 15.69 16.92 9.62
C GLU A 139 15.11 16.67 8.24
N VAL A 140 15.20 15.42 7.79
CA VAL A 140 14.52 14.91 6.59
C VAL A 140 13.77 13.62 6.90
N ILE A 141 12.71 13.40 6.13
CA ILE A 141 11.99 12.13 6.10
C ILE A 141 12.24 11.47 4.76
N ILE A 142 12.64 10.21 4.81
CA ILE A 142 12.86 9.38 3.64
C ILE A 142 11.80 8.28 3.65
N PHE A 143 10.88 8.35 2.72
CA PHE A 143 9.92 7.30 2.43
C PHE A 143 10.58 6.25 1.55
N LEU A 144 10.72 5.03 2.07
CA LEU A 144 11.36 3.94 1.33
C LEU A 144 10.33 2.99 0.73
N GLY A 145 10.16 3.05 -0.59
CA GLY A 145 9.38 2.11 -1.39
C GLY A 145 10.19 0.87 -1.76
N HIS A 146 9.48 -0.19 -2.15
CA HIS A 146 10.13 -1.44 -2.59
C HIS A 146 10.96 -1.24 -3.89
N GLY A 147 10.56 -0.30 -4.73
CA GLY A 147 11.02 -0.25 -6.11
C GLY A 147 10.25 -1.24 -6.98
N SER A 148 10.40 -1.13 -8.27
CA SER A 148 9.81 -2.04 -9.25
C SER A 148 10.56 -1.93 -10.58
N SER A 149 10.88 -3.06 -11.17
CA SER A 149 11.31 -3.12 -12.57
C SER A 149 10.19 -2.76 -13.56
N HIS A 150 8.96 -2.63 -13.07
CA HIS A 150 7.79 -2.22 -13.83
C HIS A 150 7.73 -0.69 -13.97
N SER A 151 7.12 -0.20 -15.06
CA SER A 151 6.89 1.24 -15.31
C SER A 151 6.13 1.96 -14.17
N SER A 152 5.48 1.22 -13.29
CA SER A 152 4.80 1.77 -12.10
C SER A 152 5.75 2.43 -11.08
N SER A 153 7.06 2.23 -11.18
CA SER A 153 8.04 2.97 -10.37
C SER A 153 7.99 4.49 -10.57
N ILE A 154 7.44 4.95 -11.70
CA ILE A 154 7.23 6.38 -11.97
C ILE A 154 6.41 7.09 -10.88
N TYR A 155 5.45 6.41 -10.26
CA TYR A 155 4.60 6.99 -9.21
C TYR A 155 5.37 7.41 -7.95
N TYR A 156 6.50 6.77 -7.65
CA TYR A 156 7.39 7.21 -6.57
C TYR A 156 8.02 8.56 -6.90
N ASN A 157 8.52 8.73 -8.13
CA ASN A 157 9.11 9.99 -8.60
C ASN A 157 8.05 11.11 -8.68
N GLU A 158 6.83 10.78 -9.09
CA GLU A 158 5.74 11.74 -9.14
C GLU A 158 5.34 12.20 -7.74
N LEU A 159 5.30 11.30 -6.74
CA LEU A 159 5.04 11.65 -5.36
C LEU A 159 6.13 12.58 -4.79
N GLU A 160 7.40 12.28 -5.01
CA GLU A 160 8.51 13.16 -4.60
C GLU A 160 8.45 14.52 -5.30
N THR A 161 8.19 14.52 -6.60
CA THR A 161 8.00 15.75 -7.38
C THR A 161 6.86 16.58 -6.81
N TYR A 162 5.76 15.95 -6.40
CA TYR A 162 4.65 16.63 -5.74
C TYR A 162 5.10 17.28 -4.43
N PHE A 163 5.88 16.59 -3.59
CA PHE A 163 6.43 17.16 -2.37
C PHE A 163 7.25 18.42 -2.66
N HIS A 164 8.19 18.34 -3.59
CA HIS A 164 9.11 19.42 -3.91
C HIS A 164 8.42 20.63 -4.56
N ASN A 165 7.46 20.41 -5.44
CA ASN A 165 6.66 21.46 -6.08
C ASN A 165 5.80 22.22 -5.05
N ASN A 166 5.45 21.60 -3.94
CA ASN A 166 4.73 22.22 -2.84
C ASN A 166 5.66 22.71 -1.72
N HIS A 167 6.94 22.97 -2.02
CA HIS A 167 7.98 23.49 -1.12
C HIS A 167 8.33 22.59 0.08
N HIS A 168 8.05 21.29 -0.03
CA HIS A 168 8.37 20.31 1.01
C HIS A 168 9.65 19.55 0.65
N ILE A 169 10.75 20.28 0.50
CA ILE A 169 12.05 19.79 0.03
C ILE A 169 12.78 18.87 1.01
N ASN A 170 12.27 18.66 2.21
CA ASN A 170 12.83 17.76 3.22
C ASN A 170 12.11 16.40 3.27
N TYR A 171 11.16 16.14 2.36
CA TYR A 171 10.55 14.84 2.15
C TYR A 171 11.14 14.21 0.88
N PHE A 172 11.66 13.00 1.01
CA PHE A 172 12.24 12.23 -0.09
C PHE A 172 11.52 10.91 -0.27
N VAL A 173 11.51 10.41 -1.48
CA VAL A 173 11.02 9.07 -1.81
C VAL A 173 12.15 8.30 -2.48
N LEU A 174 12.68 7.31 -1.77
CA LEU A 174 13.69 6.40 -2.30
C LEU A 174 13.07 5.01 -2.51
N THR A 175 13.73 4.22 -3.33
CA THR A 175 13.42 2.81 -3.51
C THR A 175 14.63 1.95 -3.20
N LEU A 176 14.42 0.67 -2.92
CA LEU A 176 15.54 -0.25 -2.66
C LEU A 176 16.52 -0.32 -3.84
N ASP A 177 16.04 -0.11 -5.07
CA ASP A 177 16.89 -0.07 -6.27
C ASP A 177 17.79 1.17 -6.33
N PHE A 178 17.44 2.24 -5.62
CA PHE A 178 18.21 3.49 -5.56
C PHE A 178 19.51 3.39 -4.75
N LEU A 179 19.68 2.35 -3.96
CA LEU A 179 20.86 2.20 -3.08
C LEU A 179 22.19 2.19 -3.84
N PHE A 180 22.17 2.03 -5.17
CA PHE A 180 23.37 2.15 -6.02
C PHE A 180 23.92 3.57 -6.16
N ASP A 181 23.12 4.63 -5.90
CA ASP A 181 23.54 6.05 -5.97
C ASP A 181 23.49 6.77 -4.61
N ILE A 182 23.50 6.01 -3.52
CA ILE A 182 23.34 6.54 -2.17
C ILE A 182 24.42 7.54 -1.76
N GLU A 183 25.63 7.43 -2.31
CA GLU A 183 26.75 8.31 -1.98
C GLU A 183 26.49 9.77 -2.41
N ASN A 184 25.96 10.00 -3.60
CA ASN A 184 25.58 11.32 -4.09
C ASN A 184 24.44 11.93 -3.26
N PHE A 185 23.49 11.09 -2.83
CA PHE A 185 22.42 11.52 -1.96
C PHE A 185 22.95 11.94 -0.58
N ILE A 186 23.84 11.16 0.03
CA ILE A 186 24.51 11.49 1.30
C ILE A 186 25.26 12.83 1.18
N ALA A 187 26.04 13.03 0.10
CA ALA A 187 26.75 14.29 -0.12
C ALA A 187 25.79 15.49 -0.21
N THR A 188 24.63 15.31 -0.84
CA THR A 188 23.58 16.32 -0.93
C THR A 188 23.01 16.66 0.47
N LEU A 189 22.71 15.65 1.30
CA LEU A 189 22.21 15.87 2.65
C LEU A 189 23.23 16.62 3.54
N HIS A 190 24.55 16.27 3.42
CA HIS A 190 25.60 17.00 4.13
C HIS A 190 25.70 18.45 3.69
N THR A 191 25.66 18.72 2.38
CA THR A 191 25.69 20.09 1.83
C THR A 191 24.53 20.92 2.33
N ARG A 192 23.35 20.29 2.59
CA ARG A 192 22.16 20.95 3.13
C ARG A 192 22.21 21.08 4.66
N GLY A 193 23.24 20.58 5.33
CA GLY A 193 23.39 20.64 6.79
C GLY A 193 22.42 19.71 7.54
N ILE A 194 21.93 18.67 6.90
CA ILE A 194 21.02 17.68 7.53
C ILE A 194 21.80 16.88 8.58
N LYS A 195 21.15 16.61 9.71
CA LYS A 195 21.69 15.84 10.83
C LYS A 195 20.81 14.67 11.24
N TYR A 196 19.51 14.80 11.03
CA TYR A 196 18.49 13.85 11.47
C TYR A 196 17.77 13.28 10.26
N ILE A 197 17.61 11.98 10.25
CA ILE A 197 16.90 11.25 9.18
C ILE A 197 15.89 10.33 9.85
N ARG A 198 14.64 10.40 9.41
CA ARG A 198 13.62 9.42 9.74
C ARG A 198 13.31 8.58 8.52
N LEU A 199 13.54 7.27 8.62
CA LEU A 199 13.19 6.29 7.61
C LEU A 199 11.77 5.80 7.84
N VAL A 200 10.93 5.91 6.85
CA VAL A 200 9.52 5.50 6.88
C VAL A 200 9.25 4.54 5.72
N PRO A 201 8.72 3.33 5.99
CA PRO A 201 8.39 2.43 4.89
C PRO A 201 7.19 2.95 4.10
N LEU A 202 7.39 3.18 2.81
CA LEU A 202 6.31 3.44 1.84
C LEU A 202 5.78 2.10 1.33
N LEU A 203 5.31 1.29 2.26
CA LEU A 203 4.82 -0.08 2.07
C LEU A 203 3.55 -0.28 2.88
N MET A 204 2.59 -1.01 2.33
CA MET A 204 1.33 -1.31 3.05
C MET A 204 1.57 -2.26 4.22
N LEU A 205 2.41 -3.27 4.02
CA LEU A 205 2.78 -4.28 5.00
C LEU A 205 4.28 -4.20 5.30
N THR A 206 4.64 -4.49 6.53
CA THR A 206 6.04 -4.66 6.93
C THR A 206 6.47 -6.12 6.79
N GLY A 207 7.68 -6.32 6.33
CA GLY A 207 8.25 -7.64 6.11
C GLY A 207 9.78 -7.58 6.07
N TYR A 208 10.40 -8.52 5.35
CA TYR A 208 11.85 -8.64 5.22
C TYR A 208 12.52 -7.30 4.89
N HIS A 209 11.98 -6.57 3.90
CA HIS A 209 12.57 -5.31 3.43
C HIS A 209 12.62 -4.22 4.50
N VAL A 210 11.62 -4.14 5.37
CA VAL A 210 11.64 -3.16 6.47
C VAL A 210 12.64 -3.55 7.55
N PHE A 211 12.64 -4.81 7.95
CA PHE A 211 13.47 -5.26 9.08
C PHE A 211 14.91 -5.57 8.68
N TYR A 212 15.16 -5.89 7.41
CA TYR A 212 16.49 -6.23 6.92
C TYR A 212 17.09 -5.11 6.10
N ASP A 213 16.49 -4.73 4.97
CA ASP A 213 17.11 -3.78 4.03
C ASP A 213 17.05 -2.33 4.54
N MET A 214 15.92 -1.92 5.17
CA MET A 214 15.77 -0.56 5.69
C MET A 214 16.42 -0.39 7.07
N ALA A 215 15.95 -1.13 8.08
CA ALA A 215 16.28 -0.93 9.51
C ALA A 215 17.25 -1.98 10.06
N GLY A 216 17.79 -2.86 9.25
CA GLY A 216 18.77 -3.87 9.64
C GLY A 216 20.06 -3.25 10.19
N LYS A 217 20.84 -4.07 10.92
CA LYS A 217 22.13 -3.64 11.51
C LYS A 217 23.34 -4.15 10.70
N HIS A 218 23.13 -4.82 9.58
CA HIS A 218 24.21 -5.21 8.68
C HIS A 218 24.69 -4.00 7.85
N GLN A 219 25.90 -4.08 7.32
CA GLN A 219 26.56 -2.94 6.69
C GLN A 219 25.83 -2.35 5.47
N GLU A 220 25.06 -3.18 4.77
CA GLU A 220 24.36 -2.79 3.54
C GLU A 220 22.95 -2.23 3.79
N SER A 221 22.44 -2.28 5.04
CA SER A 221 21.15 -1.69 5.35
C SER A 221 21.18 -0.17 5.23
N LEU A 222 20.08 0.43 4.82
CA LEU A 222 19.98 1.89 4.69
C LEU A 222 20.26 2.59 6.02
N TYR A 223 19.75 2.04 7.14
CA TYR A 223 20.05 2.52 8.48
C TYR A 223 21.57 2.56 8.77
N SER A 224 22.28 1.47 8.50
CA SER A 224 23.72 1.38 8.79
C SER A 224 24.54 2.29 7.87
N VAL A 225 24.21 2.38 6.60
CA VAL A 225 24.86 3.26 5.62
C VAL A 225 24.73 4.72 6.06
N LEU A 226 23.51 5.19 6.36
CA LEU A 226 23.29 6.56 6.78
C LEU A 226 23.89 6.88 8.15
N THR A 227 23.83 5.94 9.10
CA THR A 227 24.47 6.11 10.42
C THR A 227 25.99 6.19 10.29
N SER A 228 26.59 5.34 9.44
CA SER A 228 28.05 5.37 9.17
C SER A 228 28.47 6.67 8.49
N ALA A 229 27.59 7.30 7.72
CA ALA A 229 27.80 8.63 7.13
C ALA A 229 27.66 9.78 8.15
N GLY A 230 27.35 9.51 9.43
CA GLY A 230 27.31 10.49 10.51
C GLY A 230 25.92 11.07 10.82
N PHE A 231 24.84 10.60 10.18
CA PHE A 231 23.49 11.03 10.49
C PHE A 231 22.94 10.32 11.75
N LYS A 232 22.05 10.99 12.45
CA LYS A 232 21.19 10.36 13.46
C LYS A 232 19.95 9.83 12.76
N VAL A 233 19.80 8.50 12.76
CA VAL A 233 18.76 7.81 12.01
C VAL A 233 17.75 7.20 12.95
N ASP A 234 16.46 7.48 12.70
CA ASP A 234 15.31 6.83 13.33
C ASP A 234 14.53 6.04 12.28
N CYS A 235 13.93 4.92 12.66
CA CYS A 235 13.20 4.04 11.75
C CYS A 235 11.79 3.77 12.27
N VAL A 236 10.80 4.06 11.43
CA VAL A 236 9.43 3.57 11.61
C VAL A 236 9.37 2.13 11.12
N LEU A 237 8.87 1.23 11.98
CA LEU A 237 8.80 -0.20 11.66
C LEU A 237 7.37 -0.68 11.34
N SER A 238 6.41 0.23 11.30
CA SER A 238 5.02 -0.04 10.94
C SER A 238 4.76 0.28 9.48
N GLY A 239 4.00 -0.56 8.78
CA GLY A 239 3.55 -0.29 7.42
C GLY A 239 2.42 0.73 7.37
N LEU A 240 2.28 1.42 6.24
CA LEU A 240 1.25 2.43 6.02
C LEU A 240 -0.17 1.87 6.15
N GLY A 241 -0.36 0.57 5.94
CA GLY A 241 -1.66 -0.08 6.11
C GLY A 241 -2.22 0.04 7.53
N ASN A 242 -1.37 0.16 8.54
CA ASN A 242 -1.78 0.32 9.93
C ASN A 242 -2.17 1.76 10.30
N GLU A 243 -1.96 2.72 9.40
CA GLU A 243 -2.25 4.12 9.65
C GLU A 243 -3.72 4.46 9.30
N PRO A 244 -4.52 4.92 10.27
CA PRO A 244 -5.95 5.22 10.06
C PRO A 244 -6.21 6.21 8.93
N LEU A 245 -5.34 7.22 8.76
CA LEU A 245 -5.47 8.20 7.68
C LEU A 245 -5.29 7.56 6.29
N ILE A 246 -4.44 6.54 6.19
CA ILE A 246 -4.25 5.79 4.94
C ILE A 246 -5.42 4.84 4.69
N GLN A 247 -5.93 4.18 5.74
CA GLN A 247 -7.14 3.34 5.64
C GLN A 247 -8.35 4.17 5.18
N GLN A 248 -8.48 5.39 5.67
CA GLN A 248 -9.55 6.31 5.26
C GLN A 248 -9.52 6.61 3.75
N LEU A 249 -8.34 6.76 3.13
CA LEU A 249 -8.22 6.98 1.69
C LEU A 249 -8.78 5.80 0.87
N PHE A 250 -8.61 4.56 1.32
CA PHE A 250 -9.21 3.39 0.68
C PHE A 250 -10.74 3.38 0.81
N ILE A 251 -11.27 3.78 1.96
CA ILE A 251 -12.71 3.85 2.21
C ILE A 251 -13.36 4.90 1.29
N GLU A 252 -12.76 6.09 1.21
CA GLU A 252 -13.22 7.19 0.35
C GLU A 252 -13.19 6.81 -1.13
N GLN A 253 -12.13 6.16 -1.58
CA GLN A 253 -12.02 5.68 -2.94
C GLN A 253 -13.12 4.67 -3.29
N LEU A 254 -13.37 3.72 -2.40
CA LEU A 254 -14.42 2.72 -2.58
C LEU A 254 -15.81 3.37 -2.62
N GLN A 255 -16.05 4.35 -1.75
CA GLN A 255 -17.31 5.10 -1.74
C GLN A 255 -17.55 5.80 -3.08
N ILE A 256 -16.56 6.51 -3.61
CA ILE A 256 -16.64 7.17 -4.91
C ILE A 256 -16.97 6.16 -6.01
N MET A 257 -16.31 5.01 -6.02
CA MET A 257 -16.55 3.97 -7.02
C MET A 257 -17.97 3.41 -6.96
N ILE A 258 -18.48 3.15 -5.75
CA ILE A 258 -19.84 2.63 -5.55
C ILE A 258 -20.88 3.66 -6.00
N GLU A 259 -20.69 4.95 -5.66
CA GLU A 259 -21.59 6.04 -6.06
C GLU A 259 -21.65 6.22 -7.58
N GLN A 260 -20.53 6.01 -8.29
CA GLN A 260 -20.46 6.10 -9.76
C GLN A 260 -21.07 4.88 -10.48
N SER A 261 -21.24 3.76 -9.75
CA SER A 261 -21.80 2.51 -10.29
C SER A 261 -23.30 2.36 -10.02
N THR A 262 -23.93 3.33 -9.36
CA THR A 262 -25.34 3.32 -9.00
C THR A 262 -26.13 4.29 -9.86
#